data_97a2bef05027d14d6e0b815d9a32551f
#
_entry.id   97a2bef05027d14d6e0b815d9a32551f
#
_cell.length_a   1.000
_cell.length_b   1.000
_cell.length_c   1.000
_cell.angle_alpha   90.00
_cell.angle_beta   90.00
_cell.angle_gamma   90.00
#
_symmetry.space_group_name_H-M   'P 1'
#
loop_
_entity.id
_entity.type
_entity.pdbx_description
1 polymer ?
#
loop_
_entity_poly.entity_id
_entity_poly.type
_entity_poly.pdbx_seq_one_letter_code
_entity_poly.pdbx_strand_id
1 'polypeptide(L)'
;NTPRRPMEASGTSGLKASLNGLINVSTLDGWWPEAYDGKNGFVVGTDSVYLNEEIQDQDDCFSLYNVLEDKVIPMYYRRENGFSPEWVRMMKETIKTIAPVFNTGRMVAEYTDHFYIPAINRGKMYTANGNYLANHAGNFKKLIQDYWDQVSFVSVESSGRTKMLAGEEIKITAVVNLGLIYTRSVVLEIVYGEAVEGELRNINVVPMTLEGEIAENIYRYNGSLTLPQGSYGYTVRVRPDSRDFPHTELPLVTWAPVF
;
A
#
# COMPACT_ATOMS: atom_id res chain seq x y z
N ASN A 1 -17.85 -16.07 16.13
CA ASN A 1 -16.44 -15.71 16.20
C ASN A 1 -16.26 -14.34 16.82
N THR A 2 -15.41 -14.24 17.82
CA THR A 2 -15.16 -12.96 18.53
C THR A 2 -13.65 -12.74 18.72
N PRO A 3 -12.86 -12.71 17.62
CA PRO A 3 -11.46 -12.31 17.73
C PRO A 3 -11.37 -10.85 18.17
N ARG A 4 -10.33 -10.51 18.92
CA ARG A 4 -10.00 -9.10 19.16
C ARG A 4 -9.44 -8.49 17.89
N ARG A 5 -10.07 -7.47 17.40
CA ARG A 5 -9.60 -6.74 16.22
C ARG A 5 -8.33 -5.91 16.55
N PRO A 6 -7.27 -5.93 15.71
CA PRO A 6 -7.13 -6.55 14.38
C PRO A 6 -6.31 -7.86 14.40
N MET A 7 -6.53 -8.75 15.35
CA MET A 7 -5.66 -9.91 15.61
C MET A 7 -5.95 -11.14 14.74
N GLU A 8 -7.11 -11.23 14.10
CA GLU A 8 -7.47 -12.31 13.19
C GLU A 8 -7.00 -12.01 11.77
N ALA A 9 -6.01 -12.74 11.29
CA ALA A 9 -5.47 -12.51 9.95
C ALA A 9 -6.43 -12.92 8.82
N SER A 10 -7.21 -13.96 9.00
CA SER A 10 -8.16 -14.48 8.00
C SER A 10 -9.38 -15.13 8.65
N GLY A 11 -9.21 -16.29 9.31
CA GLY A 11 -10.27 -17.11 9.89
C GLY A 11 -10.98 -18.00 8.87
N THR A 12 -11.03 -19.32 9.14
CA THR A 12 -11.64 -20.30 8.24
C THR A 12 -12.95 -20.89 8.78
N SER A 13 -13.22 -20.77 10.09
CA SER A 13 -14.42 -21.34 10.73
C SER A 13 -15.70 -20.71 10.21
N GLY A 14 -15.75 -19.38 10.13
CA GLY A 14 -16.88 -18.64 9.57
C GLY A 14 -17.10 -18.92 8.08
N LEU A 15 -16.04 -19.04 7.29
CA LEU A 15 -16.12 -19.44 5.88
C LEU A 15 -16.76 -20.82 5.72
N LYS A 16 -16.29 -21.82 6.48
CA LYS A 16 -16.86 -23.18 6.46
C LYS A 16 -18.33 -23.20 6.87
N ALA A 17 -18.66 -22.45 7.91
CA ALA A 17 -20.05 -22.30 8.37
C ALA A 17 -20.92 -21.70 7.25
N SER A 18 -20.48 -20.60 6.66
CA SER A 18 -21.21 -19.89 5.61
C SER A 18 -21.43 -20.73 4.36
N LEU A 19 -20.43 -21.54 3.94
CA LEU A 19 -20.55 -22.47 2.83
C LEU A 19 -21.60 -23.58 3.08
N ASN A 20 -21.90 -23.87 4.34
CA ASN A 20 -22.94 -24.79 4.74
C ASN A 20 -24.27 -24.09 5.08
N GLY A 21 -24.40 -22.82 4.75
CA GLY A 21 -25.60 -22.03 4.99
C GLY A 21 -25.83 -21.65 6.45
N LEU A 22 -24.82 -21.79 7.31
CA LEU A 22 -24.87 -21.29 8.67
C LEU A 22 -24.59 -19.77 8.67
N ILE A 23 -25.40 -19.06 9.45
CA ILE A 23 -25.26 -17.59 9.55
C ILE A 23 -24.09 -17.26 10.45
N ASN A 24 -23.18 -16.43 9.97
CA ASN A 24 -22.03 -15.97 10.73
C ASN A 24 -22.43 -14.83 11.69
N VAL A 25 -21.97 -14.93 12.95
CA VAL A 25 -22.05 -13.87 13.96
C VAL A 25 -20.60 -13.60 14.38
N SER A 26 -20.05 -12.45 14.04
CA SER A 26 -18.63 -12.20 14.24
C SER A 26 -18.31 -10.72 14.43
N THR A 27 -17.19 -10.44 15.10
CA THR A 27 -16.54 -9.13 15.03
C THR A 27 -16.06 -8.86 13.60
N LEU A 28 -15.88 -7.58 13.24
CA LEU A 28 -15.39 -7.16 11.93
C LEU A 28 -13.85 -7.32 11.85
N ASP A 29 -13.42 -8.59 11.84
CA ASP A 29 -12.00 -8.95 11.75
C ASP A 29 -11.81 -10.14 10.81
N GLY A 30 -10.56 -10.36 10.38
CA GLY A 30 -10.21 -11.38 9.40
C GLY A 30 -10.92 -11.15 8.05
N TRP A 31 -11.60 -12.16 7.55
CA TRP A 31 -12.33 -12.14 6.27
C TRP A 31 -13.68 -11.42 6.33
N TRP A 32 -14.27 -11.28 7.53
CA TRP A 32 -15.65 -10.82 7.69
C TRP A 32 -15.89 -9.37 7.26
N PRO A 33 -14.99 -8.40 7.46
CA PRO A 33 -15.16 -7.04 6.93
C PRO A 33 -15.33 -6.97 5.41
N GLU A 34 -14.71 -7.90 4.67
CA GLU A 34 -14.81 -7.98 3.21
C GLU A 34 -16.09 -8.67 2.74
N ALA A 35 -16.65 -9.55 3.56
CA ALA A 35 -17.78 -10.40 3.19
C ALA A 35 -19.13 -9.86 3.66
N TYR A 36 -19.17 -9.09 4.73
CA TYR A 36 -20.41 -8.63 5.34
C TYR A 36 -21.10 -7.55 4.52
N ASP A 37 -22.34 -7.81 4.11
CA ASP A 37 -23.15 -6.89 3.28
C ASP A 37 -24.41 -6.35 4.00
N GLY A 38 -24.53 -6.62 5.31
CA GLY A 38 -25.69 -6.24 6.13
C GLY A 38 -26.87 -7.21 6.05
N LYS A 39 -26.83 -8.26 5.20
CA LYS A 39 -27.94 -9.20 4.96
C LYS A 39 -27.53 -10.67 5.11
N ASN A 40 -26.25 -10.96 5.16
CA ASN A 40 -25.67 -12.30 5.12
C ASN A 40 -25.11 -12.77 6.47
N GLY A 41 -25.41 -12.06 7.56
CA GLY A 41 -24.97 -12.41 8.91
C GLY A 41 -25.12 -11.26 9.90
N PHE A 42 -24.41 -11.36 11.02
CA PHE A 42 -24.47 -10.36 12.08
C PHE A 42 -23.06 -9.90 12.47
N VAL A 43 -22.95 -8.63 12.83
CA VAL A 43 -21.71 -8.00 13.31
C VAL A 43 -21.79 -7.81 14.82
N VAL A 44 -20.70 -8.15 15.51
CA VAL A 44 -20.44 -7.87 16.92
C VAL A 44 -19.41 -6.74 16.99
N GLY A 45 -19.59 -5.80 17.92
CA GLY A 45 -18.69 -4.67 18.10
C GLY A 45 -18.78 -3.62 16.98
N THR A 46 -17.71 -2.89 16.80
CA THR A 46 -17.56 -1.83 15.78
C THR A 46 -16.36 -2.08 14.88
N ASP A 47 -16.15 -1.23 13.89
CA ASP A 47 -14.95 -1.23 13.04
C ASP A 47 -13.77 -0.44 13.64
N SER A 48 -13.93 0.09 14.86
CA SER A 48 -12.91 0.87 15.55
C SER A 48 -11.76 0.00 16.06
N VAL A 49 -10.57 0.58 16.12
CA VAL A 49 -9.41 -0.02 16.78
C VAL A 49 -9.31 0.55 18.19
N TYR A 50 -9.26 -0.33 19.18
CA TYR A 50 -9.15 0.04 20.58
C TYR A 50 -7.69 0.08 21.02
N LEU A 51 -7.34 1.07 21.84
CA LEU A 51 -6.03 1.15 22.49
C LEU A 51 -5.97 0.34 23.81
N ASN A 52 -7.13 -0.07 24.33
CA ASN A 52 -7.26 -0.82 25.56
C ASN A 52 -8.11 -2.08 25.32
N GLU A 53 -7.51 -3.25 25.53
CA GLU A 53 -8.13 -4.55 25.30
C GLU A 53 -9.31 -4.83 26.23
N GLU A 54 -9.24 -4.35 27.50
CA GLU A 54 -10.34 -4.58 28.46
C GLU A 54 -11.60 -3.81 28.08
N ILE A 55 -11.43 -2.59 27.54
CA ILE A 55 -12.55 -1.80 27.02
C ILE A 55 -13.13 -2.47 25.78
N GLN A 56 -12.28 -2.95 24.88
CA GLN A 56 -12.73 -3.70 23.70
C GLN A 56 -13.52 -4.94 24.09
N ASP A 57 -13.03 -5.75 25.03
CA ASP A 57 -13.71 -6.96 25.49
C ASP A 57 -15.08 -6.65 26.10
N GLN A 58 -15.22 -5.55 26.86
CA GLN A 58 -16.49 -5.13 27.44
C GLN A 58 -17.49 -4.69 26.37
N ASP A 59 -17.05 -3.87 25.42
CA ASP A 59 -17.89 -3.38 24.33
C ASP A 59 -18.32 -4.52 23.40
N ASP A 60 -17.42 -5.42 23.04
CA ASP A 60 -17.72 -6.58 22.20
C ASP A 60 -18.67 -7.56 22.94
N CYS A 61 -18.47 -7.77 24.23
CA CYS A 61 -19.36 -8.57 25.05
C CYS A 61 -20.78 -7.98 25.08
N PHE A 62 -20.91 -6.70 25.37
CA PHE A 62 -22.18 -6.00 25.38
C PHE A 62 -22.86 -6.04 24.01
N SER A 63 -22.10 -5.79 22.95
CA SER A 63 -22.58 -5.87 21.57
C SER A 63 -23.05 -7.29 21.21
N LEU A 64 -22.33 -8.33 21.64
CA LEU A 64 -22.70 -9.72 21.40
C LEU A 64 -24.06 -10.05 22.01
N TYR A 65 -24.27 -9.69 23.28
CA TYR A 65 -25.55 -9.92 23.93
C TYR A 65 -26.71 -9.17 23.27
N ASN A 66 -26.52 -7.90 22.90
CA ASN A 66 -27.53 -7.14 22.17
C ASN A 66 -27.86 -7.78 20.81
N VAL A 67 -26.84 -8.21 20.06
CA VAL A 67 -27.07 -8.91 18.78
C VAL A 67 -27.85 -10.21 18.98
N LEU A 68 -27.52 -10.97 20.01
CA LEU A 68 -28.22 -12.22 20.29
C LEU A 68 -29.68 -11.97 20.72
N GLU A 69 -29.93 -11.08 21.68
CA GLU A 69 -31.21 -10.82 22.26
C GLU A 69 -32.16 -10.07 21.32
N ASP A 70 -31.67 -9.04 20.63
CA ASP A 70 -32.51 -8.17 19.80
C ASP A 70 -32.69 -8.66 18.35
N LYS A 71 -31.76 -9.46 17.84
CA LYS A 71 -31.72 -9.84 16.41
C LYS A 71 -31.77 -11.36 16.19
N VAL A 72 -30.79 -12.09 16.72
CA VAL A 72 -30.62 -13.52 16.41
C VAL A 72 -31.76 -14.36 16.98
N ILE A 73 -32.03 -14.25 18.29
CA ILE A 73 -33.07 -15.03 18.97
C ILE A 73 -34.46 -14.70 18.42
N PRO A 74 -34.90 -13.44 18.30
CA PRO A 74 -36.19 -13.12 17.74
C PRO A 74 -36.38 -13.63 16.31
N MET A 75 -35.36 -13.45 15.45
CA MET A 75 -35.42 -13.92 14.07
C MET A 75 -35.52 -15.44 13.99
N TYR A 76 -34.76 -16.17 14.79
CA TYR A 76 -34.74 -17.63 14.76
C TYR A 76 -36.06 -18.22 15.26
N TYR A 77 -36.66 -17.67 16.32
CA TYR A 77 -37.87 -18.21 16.95
C TYR A 77 -39.17 -17.66 16.36
N ARG A 78 -39.16 -16.63 15.51
CA ARG A 78 -40.33 -16.18 14.77
C ARG A 78 -40.64 -17.16 13.65
N ARG A 79 -41.46 -18.15 13.96
CA ARG A 79 -41.76 -19.26 13.05
C ARG A 79 -43.12 -19.11 12.38
N GLU A 80 -43.17 -19.37 11.07
CA GLU A 80 -44.37 -19.49 10.24
C GLU A 80 -44.32 -20.86 9.57
N ASN A 81 -45.35 -21.68 9.74
CA ASN A 81 -45.40 -23.04 9.20
C ASN A 81 -44.19 -23.93 9.58
N GLY A 82 -43.66 -23.76 10.80
CA GLY A 82 -42.59 -24.60 11.35
C GLY A 82 -41.17 -24.12 11.10
N PHE A 83 -40.95 -23.08 10.29
CA PHE A 83 -39.64 -22.48 10.04
C PHE A 83 -39.65 -20.95 10.10
N SER A 84 -38.51 -20.30 10.26
CA SER A 84 -38.37 -18.84 10.20
C SER A 84 -38.05 -18.39 8.77
N PRO A 85 -38.98 -17.68 8.10
CA PRO A 85 -38.72 -17.19 6.73
C PRO A 85 -37.53 -16.23 6.63
N GLU A 86 -37.35 -15.38 7.64
CA GLU A 86 -36.26 -14.42 7.69
C GLU A 86 -34.90 -15.11 7.87
N TRP A 87 -34.86 -16.14 8.76
CA TRP A 87 -33.66 -16.94 8.95
C TRP A 87 -33.24 -17.66 7.66
N VAL A 88 -34.20 -18.32 7.01
CA VAL A 88 -33.96 -19.04 5.74
C VAL A 88 -33.52 -18.07 4.64
N ARG A 89 -34.06 -16.85 4.59
CA ARG A 89 -33.63 -15.82 3.65
C ARG A 89 -32.16 -15.46 3.88
N MET A 90 -31.76 -15.22 5.13
CA MET A 90 -30.36 -14.90 5.48
C MET A 90 -29.44 -16.08 5.18
N MET A 91 -29.81 -17.32 5.46
CA MET A 91 -29.03 -18.52 5.05
C MET A 91 -28.79 -18.55 3.54
N LYS A 92 -29.83 -18.29 2.73
CA LYS A 92 -29.68 -18.22 1.27
C LYS A 92 -28.78 -17.07 0.82
N GLU A 93 -28.90 -15.91 1.46
CA GLU A 93 -28.05 -14.78 1.15
C GLU A 93 -26.59 -15.05 1.53
N THR A 94 -26.36 -15.70 2.67
CA THR A 94 -25.02 -16.17 3.09
C THR A 94 -24.35 -17.03 2.00
N ILE A 95 -25.06 -18.07 1.52
CA ILE A 95 -24.51 -18.94 0.47
C ILE A 95 -24.27 -18.15 -0.82
N LYS A 96 -25.26 -17.35 -1.25
CA LYS A 96 -25.25 -16.61 -2.52
C LYS A 96 -24.12 -15.59 -2.60
N THR A 97 -23.81 -14.88 -1.49
CA THR A 97 -22.82 -13.81 -1.49
C THR A 97 -21.42 -14.29 -1.13
N ILE A 98 -21.29 -15.32 -0.29
CA ILE A 98 -20.00 -15.77 0.24
C ILE A 98 -19.39 -16.90 -0.61
N ALA A 99 -20.17 -17.92 -0.99
CA ALA A 99 -19.64 -19.08 -1.68
C ALA A 99 -18.93 -18.77 -3.03
N PRO A 100 -19.47 -17.89 -3.90
CA PRO A 100 -18.80 -17.55 -5.16
C PRO A 100 -17.51 -16.77 -4.99
N VAL A 101 -17.36 -16.02 -3.89
CA VAL A 101 -16.23 -15.10 -3.67
C VAL A 101 -15.17 -15.76 -2.81
N PHE A 102 -15.56 -16.38 -1.69
CA PHE A 102 -14.62 -16.93 -0.70
C PHE A 102 -14.43 -18.44 -0.89
N ASN A 103 -13.90 -18.84 -2.04
CA ASN A 103 -13.59 -20.24 -2.34
C ASN A 103 -12.18 -20.42 -2.91
N THR A 104 -11.65 -21.63 -2.74
CA THR A 104 -10.29 -21.96 -3.18
C THR A 104 -10.12 -21.97 -4.69
N GLY A 105 -11.18 -22.18 -5.46
CA GLY A 105 -11.11 -22.13 -6.94
C GLY A 105 -10.76 -20.72 -7.43
N ARG A 106 -11.47 -19.70 -6.90
CA ARG A 106 -11.13 -18.29 -7.19
C ARG A 106 -9.74 -17.92 -6.68
N MET A 107 -9.42 -18.30 -5.43
CA MET A 107 -8.12 -18.01 -4.83
C MET A 107 -6.98 -18.56 -5.70
N VAL A 108 -7.04 -19.81 -6.13
CA VAL A 108 -6.00 -20.43 -6.97
C VAL A 108 -5.90 -19.74 -8.32
N ALA A 109 -7.04 -19.40 -8.94
CA ALA A 109 -7.03 -18.67 -10.21
C ALA A 109 -6.33 -17.30 -10.07
N GLU A 110 -6.74 -16.49 -9.10
CA GLU A 110 -6.14 -15.17 -8.84
C GLU A 110 -4.66 -15.27 -8.47
N TYR A 111 -4.26 -16.23 -7.64
CA TYR A 111 -2.86 -16.45 -7.31
C TYR A 111 -2.04 -16.88 -8.53
N THR A 112 -2.63 -17.68 -9.39
CA THR A 112 -1.96 -18.10 -10.65
C THR A 112 -1.71 -16.89 -11.53
N ASP A 113 -2.73 -16.06 -11.75
CA ASP A 113 -2.65 -14.93 -12.68
C ASP A 113 -1.81 -13.77 -12.11
N HIS A 114 -1.95 -13.47 -10.82
CA HIS A 114 -1.32 -12.30 -10.23
C HIS A 114 0.06 -12.57 -9.62
N PHE A 115 0.37 -13.82 -9.25
CA PHE A 115 1.61 -14.14 -8.56
C PHE A 115 2.43 -15.22 -9.27
N TYR A 116 1.86 -16.41 -9.57
CA TYR A 116 2.65 -17.54 -10.05
C TYR A 116 3.15 -17.32 -11.48
N ILE A 117 2.30 -16.94 -12.41
CA ILE A 117 2.71 -16.66 -13.80
C ILE A 117 3.71 -15.50 -13.87
N PRO A 118 3.46 -14.34 -13.23
CA PRO A 118 4.45 -13.26 -13.14
C PRO A 118 5.79 -13.71 -12.52
N ALA A 119 5.76 -14.49 -11.44
CA ALA A 119 6.98 -15.00 -10.80
C ALA A 119 7.78 -15.94 -11.71
N ILE A 120 7.10 -16.87 -12.43
CA ILE A 120 7.73 -17.76 -13.39
C ILE A 120 8.38 -16.96 -14.53
N ASN A 121 7.66 -16.00 -15.10
CA ASN A 121 8.17 -15.16 -16.18
C ASN A 121 9.38 -14.35 -15.75
N ARG A 122 9.35 -13.82 -14.55
CA ARG A 122 10.49 -13.12 -13.92
C ARG A 122 11.67 -14.08 -13.74
N GLY A 123 11.44 -15.27 -13.18
CA GLY A 123 12.48 -16.28 -13.01
C GLY A 123 13.16 -16.61 -14.35
N LYS A 124 12.38 -16.84 -15.41
CA LYS A 124 12.92 -17.06 -16.76
C LYS A 124 13.76 -15.90 -17.27
N MET A 125 13.30 -14.66 -17.05
CA MET A 125 14.04 -13.46 -17.47
C MET A 125 15.40 -13.34 -16.76
N TYR A 126 15.43 -13.58 -15.45
CA TYR A 126 16.66 -13.48 -14.65
C TYR A 126 17.64 -14.61 -14.91
N THR A 127 17.17 -15.82 -15.27
CA THR A 127 18.03 -16.99 -15.57
C THR A 127 18.43 -17.10 -17.03
N ALA A 128 17.86 -16.29 -17.92
CA ALA A 128 18.23 -16.26 -19.32
C ALA A 128 19.70 -15.86 -19.53
N ASN A 129 20.27 -16.29 -20.66
CA ASN A 129 21.61 -15.92 -21.10
C ASN A 129 22.68 -16.11 -20.02
N GLY A 130 22.68 -17.28 -19.36
CA GLY A 130 23.67 -17.59 -18.32
C GLY A 130 23.55 -16.71 -17.07
N ASN A 131 22.33 -16.36 -16.67
CA ASN A 131 22.02 -15.51 -15.53
C ASN A 131 22.52 -14.05 -15.68
N TYR A 132 22.61 -13.58 -16.92
CA TYR A 132 23.14 -12.21 -17.18
C TYR A 132 22.45 -11.15 -16.33
N LEU A 133 21.11 -11.10 -16.37
CA LEU A 133 20.34 -10.09 -15.62
C LEU A 133 20.48 -10.26 -14.11
N ALA A 134 20.50 -11.50 -13.61
CA ALA A 134 20.70 -11.78 -12.18
C ALA A 134 22.07 -11.26 -11.69
N ASN A 135 23.14 -11.51 -12.46
CA ASN A 135 24.48 -11.05 -12.13
C ASN A 135 24.56 -9.51 -12.16
N HIS A 136 23.97 -8.88 -13.18
CA HIS A 136 23.93 -7.42 -13.27
C HIS A 136 23.13 -6.77 -12.13
N ALA A 137 21.97 -7.32 -11.78
CA ALA A 137 21.18 -6.85 -10.65
C ALA A 137 21.92 -7.03 -9.31
N GLY A 138 22.63 -8.15 -9.14
CA GLY A 138 23.48 -8.39 -7.97
C GLY A 138 24.62 -7.38 -7.85
N ASN A 139 25.32 -7.11 -8.96
CA ASN A 139 26.38 -6.10 -9.01
C ASN A 139 25.87 -4.68 -8.76
N PHE A 140 24.71 -4.34 -9.35
CA PHE A 140 24.04 -3.07 -9.07
C PHE A 140 23.70 -2.92 -7.59
N LYS A 141 23.06 -3.94 -7.01
CA LYS A 141 22.69 -3.92 -5.58
C LYS A 141 23.93 -3.74 -4.69
N LYS A 142 25.00 -4.47 -4.99
CA LYS A 142 26.25 -4.36 -4.23
C LYS A 142 26.88 -2.97 -4.37
N LEU A 143 26.98 -2.43 -5.60
CA LEU A 143 27.49 -1.07 -5.84
C LEU A 143 26.73 -0.03 -5.01
N ILE A 144 25.41 -0.09 -5.03
CA ILE A 144 24.58 0.86 -4.29
C ILE A 144 24.76 0.69 -2.78
N GLN A 145 24.76 -0.55 -2.26
CA GLN A 145 24.92 -0.80 -0.83
C GLN A 145 26.30 -0.42 -0.29
N ASP A 146 27.35 -0.62 -1.09
CA ASP A 146 28.72 -0.36 -0.66
C ASP A 146 29.10 1.14 -0.70
N TYR A 147 28.41 1.94 -1.53
CA TYR A 147 28.83 3.32 -1.78
C TYR A 147 27.75 4.39 -1.63
N TRP A 148 26.54 4.02 -1.17
CA TRP A 148 25.44 5.00 -1.03
C TRP A 148 25.71 6.09 0.00
N ASP A 149 26.50 5.83 0.99
CA ASP A 149 26.93 6.79 2.02
C ASP A 149 27.78 7.96 1.48
N GLN A 150 28.37 7.79 0.28
CA GLN A 150 29.10 8.84 -0.41
C GLN A 150 28.19 9.83 -1.17
N VAL A 151 26.90 9.46 -1.36
CA VAL A 151 25.96 10.30 -2.11
C VAL A 151 25.49 11.46 -1.24
N SER A 152 25.77 12.67 -1.69
CA SER A 152 25.41 13.89 -0.98
C SER A 152 25.10 15.05 -1.91
N PHE A 153 24.22 15.95 -1.48
CA PHE A 153 23.99 17.21 -2.18
C PHE A 153 25.07 18.22 -1.84
N VAL A 154 25.66 18.82 -2.88
CA VAL A 154 26.61 19.94 -2.76
C VAL A 154 25.84 21.26 -2.71
N SER A 155 24.89 21.45 -3.62
CA SER A 155 23.97 22.60 -3.62
C SER A 155 22.67 22.28 -4.33
N VAL A 156 21.62 23.01 -3.98
CA VAL A 156 20.37 23.07 -4.74
C VAL A 156 19.99 24.53 -4.89
N GLU A 157 19.84 24.99 -6.11
CA GLU A 157 19.44 26.34 -6.44
C GLU A 157 18.08 26.34 -7.14
N SER A 158 17.27 27.36 -6.88
CA SER A 158 15.95 27.47 -7.47
C SER A 158 15.64 28.90 -7.86
N SER A 159 14.92 29.08 -8.97
CA SER A 159 14.33 30.35 -9.36
C SER A 159 13.02 30.65 -8.61
N GLY A 160 12.51 29.72 -7.79
CA GLY A 160 11.30 29.87 -7.02
C GLY A 160 11.37 31.00 -6.01
N ARG A 161 10.24 31.67 -5.79
CA ARG A 161 10.04 32.76 -4.81
C ARG A 161 8.89 32.39 -3.89
N THR A 162 8.83 33.01 -2.72
CA THR A 162 7.74 32.81 -1.75
C THR A 162 6.35 33.14 -2.33
N LYS A 163 6.26 34.05 -3.30
CA LYS A 163 5.04 34.40 -4.03
C LYS A 163 5.32 34.40 -5.52
N MET A 164 4.59 33.57 -6.25
CA MET A 164 4.68 33.43 -7.71
C MET A 164 3.26 33.44 -8.31
N LEU A 165 3.19 33.72 -9.60
CA LEU A 165 1.94 33.56 -10.35
C LEU A 165 1.65 32.10 -10.60
N ALA A 166 0.39 31.70 -10.53
CA ALA A 166 0.00 30.34 -10.91
C ALA A 166 0.39 30.06 -12.37
N GLY A 167 1.04 28.93 -12.61
CA GLY A 167 1.55 28.55 -13.94
C GLY A 167 2.93 29.09 -14.29
N GLU A 168 3.57 29.87 -13.42
CA GLU A 168 4.95 30.29 -13.60
C GLU A 168 5.92 29.09 -13.42
N GLU A 169 6.91 28.99 -14.29
CA GLU A 169 7.90 27.91 -14.27
C GLU A 169 8.96 28.17 -13.20
N ILE A 170 9.21 27.18 -12.36
CA ILE A 170 10.31 27.15 -11.38
C ILE A 170 11.41 26.28 -11.95
N LYS A 171 12.58 26.83 -12.18
CA LYS A 171 13.78 26.10 -12.58
C LYS A 171 14.58 25.72 -11.34
N ILE A 172 15.01 24.48 -11.28
CA ILE A 172 15.77 23.93 -10.15
C ILE A 172 17.03 23.28 -10.70
N THR A 173 18.16 23.68 -10.14
CA THR A 173 19.47 23.09 -10.42
C THR A 173 20.00 22.42 -9.16
N ALA A 174 20.37 21.16 -9.26
CA ALA A 174 20.96 20.39 -8.17
C ALA A 174 22.39 19.97 -8.54
N VAL A 175 23.32 20.15 -7.62
CA VAL A 175 24.68 19.65 -7.71
C VAL A 175 24.87 18.56 -6.68
N VAL A 176 25.27 17.36 -7.14
CA VAL A 176 25.33 16.15 -6.32
C VAL A 176 26.67 15.48 -6.47
N ASN A 177 27.29 15.11 -5.35
CA ASN A 177 28.40 14.17 -5.32
C ASN A 177 27.83 12.75 -5.32
N LEU A 178 28.22 11.92 -6.29
CA LEU A 178 27.80 10.53 -6.41
C LEU A 178 28.85 9.54 -5.92
N GLY A 179 30.03 10.02 -5.51
CA GLY A 179 31.14 9.16 -5.12
C GLY A 179 31.49 8.17 -6.23
N LEU A 180 31.49 6.88 -5.92
CA LEU A 180 31.78 5.81 -6.88
C LEU A 180 30.52 5.28 -7.62
N ILE A 181 29.36 5.89 -7.41
CA ILE A 181 28.10 5.46 -8.04
C ILE A 181 27.97 6.13 -9.43
N TYR A 182 27.67 5.33 -10.44
CA TYR A 182 27.47 5.83 -11.79
C TYR A 182 26.19 6.64 -11.94
N THR A 183 26.21 7.69 -12.75
CA THR A 183 25.01 8.54 -13.03
C THR A 183 23.81 7.74 -13.54
N ARG A 184 24.05 6.67 -14.33
CA ARG A 184 23.00 5.76 -14.82
C ARG A 184 22.37 4.89 -13.73
N SER A 185 22.97 4.82 -12.55
CA SER A 185 22.53 4.00 -11.42
C SER A 185 21.66 4.77 -10.42
N VAL A 186 21.44 6.05 -10.69
CA VAL A 186 20.63 6.94 -9.84
C VAL A 186 19.66 7.77 -10.66
N VAL A 187 18.59 8.17 -10.03
CA VAL A 187 17.68 9.20 -10.56
C VAL A 187 17.55 10.31 -9.53
N LEU A 188 17.68 11.54 -10.01
CA LEU A 188 17.34 12.74 -9.24
C LEU A 188 15.93 13.16 -9.58
N GLU A 189 15.18 13.56 -8.56
CA GLU A 189 13.78 13.90 -8.70
C GLU A 189 13.44 15.13 -7.87
N ILE A 190 12.64 16.01 -8.46
CA ILE A 190 11.93 17.06 -7.72
C ILE A 190 10.68 16.42 -7.15
N VAL A 191 10.51 16.51 -5.86
CA VAL A 191 9.32 16.04 -5.14
C VAL A 191 8.55 17.27 -4.68
N TYR A 192 7.29 17.41 -5.08
CA TYR A 192 6.46 18.55 -4.73
C TYR A 192 5.03 18.13 -4.37
N GLY A 193 4.36 18.96 -3.60
CA GLY A 193 2.99 18.72 -3.17
C GLY A 193 2.39 19.91 -2.47
N GLU A 194 1.14 19.80 -2.07
CA GLU A 194 0.44 20.82 -1.28
C GLU A 194 1.08 20.92 0.11
N ALA A 195 1.44 22.12 0.51
CA ALA A 195 2.02 22.39 1.83
C ALA A 195 0.88 22.61 2.86
N VAL A 196 0.69 21.62 3.73
CA VAL A 196 -0.32 21.65 4.79
C VAL A 196 0.36 21.36 6.13
N GLU A 197 0.31 22.30 7.06
CA GLU A 197 0.87 22.15 8.41
C GLU A 197 2.36 21.71 8.45
N GLY A 198 3.14 22.14 7.45
CA GLY A 198 4.56 21.82 7.36
C GLY A 198 4.88 20.48 6.67
N GLU A 199 3.87 19.77 6.21
CA GLU A 199 4.01 18.52 5.46
C GLU A 199 3.58 18.70 4.00
N LEU A 200 4.13 17.86 3.11
CA LEU A 200 3.68 17.78 1.73
C LEU A 200 2.59 16.72 1.60
N ARG A 201 1.44 17.12 1.05
CA ARG A 201 0.33 16.20 0.69
C ARG A 201 0.18 16.16 -0.83
N ASN A 202 -0.50 15.14 -1.34
CA ASN A 202 -0.73 14.93 -2.77
C ASN A 202 0.59 15.00 -3.57
N ILE A 203 1.56 14.21 -3.13
CA ILE A 203 2.95 14.23 -3.62
C ILE A 203 3.01 13.87 -5.09
N ASN A 204 3.71 14.71 -5.86
CA ASN A 204 4.07 14.49 -7.25
C ASN A 204 5.60 14.50 -7.40
N VAL A 205 6.07 13.85 -8.47
CA VAL A 205 7.51 13.69 -8.72
C VAL A 205 7.82 14.04 -10.18
N VAL A 206 8.87 14.84 -10.38
CA VAL A 206 9.40 15.20 -11.70
C VAL A 206 10.87 14.80 -11.77
N PRO A 207 11.29 13.96 -12.72
CA PRO A 207 12.68 13.60 -12.89
C PRO A 207 13.50 14.80 -13.36
N MET A 208 14.75 14.91 -12.87
CA MET A 208 15.72 15.90 -13.32
C MET A 208 16.62 15.31 -14.41
N THR A 209 17.11 16.17 -15.30
CA THR A 209 18.00 15.79 -16.39
C THR A 209 19.44 16.08 -16.02
N LEU A 210 20.33 15.11 -16.26
CA LEU A 210 21.78 15.29 -16.12
C LEU A 210 22.27 16.30 -17.16
N GLU A 211 22.94 17.36 -16.70
CA GLU A 211 23.61 18.33 -17.57
C GLU A 211 25.04 17.86 -17.87
N GLY A 212 25.78 17.42 -16.84
CA GLY A 212 27.15 16.93 -16.98
C GLY A 212 27.92 16.88 -15.66
N GLU A 213 29.15 16.40 -15.76
CA GLU A 213 30.12 16.41 -14.67
C GLU A 213 30.80 17.78 -14.60
N ILE A 214 30.86 18.36 -13.40
CA ILE A 214 31.46 19.69 -13.17
C ILE A 214 32.77 19.62 -12.38
N ALA A 215 32.97 18.54 -11.63
CA ALA A 215 34.21 18.17 -10.95
C ALA A 215 34.20 16.65 -10.75
N GLU A 216 35.30 16.07 -10.28
CA GLU A 216 35.43 14.64 -10.06
C GLU A 216 34.25 14.10 -9.18
N ASN A 217 33.45 13.18 -9.74
CA ASN A 217 32.26 12.58 -9.14
C ASN A 217 31.13 13.58 -8.73
N ILE A 218 31.22 14.83 -9.18
CA ILE A 218 30.25 15.88 -8.90
C ILE A 218 29.50 16.24 -10.19
N TYR A 219 28.18 16.07 -10.16
CA TYR A 219 27.31 16.18 -11.33
C TYR A 219 26.25 17.25 -11.13
N ARG A 220 25.93 17.96 -12.20
CA ARG A 220 24.84 18.93 -12.24
C ARG A 220 23.64 18.34 -12.93
N TYR A 221 22.47 18.55 -12.31
CA TYR A 221 21.17 18.17 -12.83
C TYR A 221 20.24 19.37 -12.86
N ASN A 222 19.43 19.46 -13.92
CA ASN A 222 18.43 20.50 -14.10
C ASN A 222 17.04 19.90 -14.19
N GLY A 223 16.08 20.62 -13.65
CA GLY A 223 14.66 20.29 -13.75
C GLY A 223 13.81 21.54 -13.65
N SER A 224 12.56 21.42 -14.03
CA SER A 224 11.59 22.48 -13.83
C SER A 224 10.25 21.91 -13.41
N LEU A 225 9.45 22.72 -12.73
CA LEU A 225 8.09 22.42 -12.37
C LEU A 225 7.22 23.66 -12.53
N THR A 226 5.95 23.42 -12.79
CA THR A 226 4.94 24.46 -12.84
C THR A 226 3.88 24.14 -11.79
N LEU A 227 3.64 25.08 -10.87
CA LEU A 227 2.72 24.88 -9.76
C LEU A 227 1.35 25.51 -10.09
N PRO A 228 0.24 24.84 -9.74
CA PRO A 228 -1.08 25.42 -9.81
C PRO A 228 -1.28 26.50 -8.71
N GLN A 229 -2.44 27.12 -8.68
CA GLN A 229 -2.80 28.05 -7.62
C GLN A 229 -2.93 27.32 -6.28
N GLY A 230 -2.26 27.83 -5.24
CA GLY A 230 -2.29 27.22 -3.89
C GLY A 230 -0.99 27.43 -3.13
N SER A 231 -0.89 26.76 -1.97
CA SER A 231 0.34 26.68 -1.18
C SER A 231 1.05 25.37 -1.49
N TYR A 232 2.23 25.44 -2.07
CA TYR A 232 3.01 24.26 -2.47
C TYR A 232 4.42 24.32 -1.88
N GLY A 233 4.95 23.15 -1.57
CA GLY A 233 6.35 22.95 -1.25
C GLY A 233 7.02 22.01 -2.23
N TYR A 234 8.33 22.06 -2.33
CA TYR A 234 9.13 21.12 -3.10
C TYR A 234 10.49 20.90 -2.46
N THR A 235 11.07 19.76 -2.77
CA THR A 235 12.45 19.38 -2.42
C THR A 235 13.04 18.55 -3.52
N VAL A 236 14.32 18.22 -3.41
CA VAL A 236 15.03 17.34 -4.37
C VAL A 236 15.51 16.09 -3.64
N ARG A 237 15.41 14.95 -4.28
CA ARG A 237 15.99 13.70 -3.78
C ARG A 237 16.78 12.99 -4.87
N VAL A 238 17.75 12.19 -4.43
CA VAL A 238 18.39 11.18 -5.25
C VAL A 238 18.04 9.80 -4.69
N ARG A 239 17.74 8.86 -5.57
CA ARG A 239 17.50 7.46 -5.23
C ARG A 239 18.14 6.53 -6.26
N PRO A 240 18.37 5.24 -5.93
CA PRO A 240 18.81 4.26 -6.92
C PRO A 240 17.81 4.15 -8.07
N ASP A 241 18.34 4.00 -9.29
CA ASP A 241 17.55 3.72 -10.48
C ASP A 241 17.58 2.23 -10.80
N SER A 242 16.54 1.52 -10.43
CA SER A 242 16.40 0.08 -10.64
C SER A 242 15.52 -0.30 -11.85
N ARG A 243 15.23 0.66 -12.76
CA ARG A 243 14.33 0.42 -13.91
C ARG A 243 14.76 -0.74 -14.79
N ASP A 244 16.08 -0.94 -14.93
CA ASP A 244 16.66 -2.07 -15.70
C ASP A 244 16.60 -3.40 -14.93
N PHE A 245 16.29 -3.37 -13.64
CA PHE A 245 16.27 -4.52 -12.74
C PHE A 245 14.93 -4.63 -12.02
N PRO A 246 13.86 -5.08 -12.70
CA PRO A 246 12.53 -5.18 -12.11
C PRO A 246 12.55 -5.93 -10.76
N HIS A 247 11.88 -5.36 -9.77
CA HIS A 247 11.79 -5.91 -8.40
C HIS A 247 13.13 -5.96 -7.62
N THR A 248 14.11 -5.16 -8.02
CA THR A 248 15.37 -4.96 -7.29
C THR A 248 15.37 -3.56 -6.65
N GLU A 249 14.24 -3.15 -6.13
CA GLU A 249 14.11 -1.86 -5.47
C GLU A 249 14.94 -1.83 -4.18
N LEU A 250 15.69 -0.76 -4.00
CA LEU A 250 16.46 -0.50 -2.79
C LEU A 250 15.83 0.71 -2.08
N PRO A 251 15.43 0.59 -0.81
CA PRO A 251 14.77 1.65 -0.07
C PRO A 251 15.79 2.71 0.43
N LEU A 252 16.64 3.17 -0.49
CA LEU A 252 17.66 4.18 -0.22
C LEU A 252 17.26 5.49 -0.87
N VAL A 253 17.41 6.57 -0.13
CA VAL A 253 17.14 7.92 -0.60
C VAL A 253 18.03 8.90 0.14
N THR A 254 18.57 9.87 -0.59
CA THR A 254 19.24 11.04 -0.01
C THR A 254 18.45 12.28 -0.39
N TRP A 255 18.03 13.05 0.60
CA TRP A 255 17.27 14.27 0.41
C TRP A 255 18.19 15.48 0.41
N ALA A 256 17.86 16.48 -0.39
CA ALA A 256 18.50 17.77 -0.28
C ALA A 256 18.24 18.35 1.14
N PRO A 257 19.27 18.97 1.76
CA PRO A 257 19.06 19.69 3.00
C PRO A 257 18.03 20.80 2.79
N VAL A 258 17.26 21.10 3.80
CA VAL A 258 16.33 22.25 3.78
C VAL A 258 17.18 23.51 3.84
N PHE A 259 17.11 24.33 2.80
CA PHE A 259 17.79 25.61 2.71
C PHE A 259 16.88 26.74 3.14
#